data_9f10d28056e74c945463f3dbbf9b6675
#
_entry.id   9f10d28056e74c945463f3dbbf9b6675
#
_cell.length_a   1.000
_cell.length_b   1.000
_cell.length_c   1.000
_cell.angle_alpha   90.00
_cell.angle_beta   90.00
_cell.angle_gamma   90.00
#
_symmetry.space_group_name_H-M   'P 1'
#
loop_
_entity.id
_entity.type
_entity.pdbx_description
1 polymer ?
#
loop_
_entity_poly.entity_id
_entity_poly.type
_entity_poly.pdbx_seq_one_letter_code
_entity_poly.pdbx_strand_id
1 'polypeptide(L)'
;MRVEEIEEEDPAQEDPVQWVLLTTEPLGGFKKALRVVDYYRARWTIEEWHKALKTGCRIEDRQLETWERMEVLLSICSVIGWKVLQLRHLARGRRVPPDFFLTDAERAVLKEKYPELGSQGGKDWAIAVAKIGGYLDRSSDPPPGWQTLWKGLKKVQTWAEGYKLRSSRADPSSESYG
;
A
#
# COMPACT_ATOMS: atom_id res chain seq x y z
N MET A 1 13.18 8.27 29.75
CA MET A 1 13.12 9.68 29.31
C MET A 1 11.74 9.93 28.73
N ARG A 2 11.14 11.08 29.00
CA ARG A 2 9.75 11.43 28.67
C ARG A 2 9.74 12.45 27.53
N VAL A 3 8.91 12.24 26.52
CA VAL A 3 8.60 13.21 25.46
C VAL A 3 7.12 13.51 25.53
N GLU A 4 6.77 14.77 25.57
CA GLU A 4 5.38 15.23 25.55
C GLU A 4 5.14 15.95 24.21
N GLU A 5 4.12 15.55 23.49
CA GLU A 5 3.61 16.23 22.31
C GLU A 5 2.20 16.75 22.66
N ILE A 6 2.02 18.04 22.46
CA ILE A 6 0.70 18.69 22.61
C ILE A 6 0.27 19.01 21.18
N GLU A 7 -0.83 18.42 20.73
CA GLU A 7 -1.43 18.81 19.44
C GLU A 7 -1.93 20.25 19.52
N GLU A 8 -1.76 21.02 18.43
CA GLU A 8 -2.28 22.38 18.33
C GLU A 8 -3.79 22.38 18.62
N GLU A 9 -4.24 23.34 19.39
CA GLU A 9 -5.62 23.47 19.82
C GLU A 9 -6.57 23.50 18.61
N ASP A 10 -7.38 22.44 18.46
CA ASP A 10 -8.59 22.50 17.65
C ASP A 10 -9.60 23.34 18.47
N PRO A 11 -10.03 24.52 17.98
CA PRO A 11 -10.96 25.39 18.72
C PRO A 11 -12.31 24.73 19.05
N ALA A 12 -12.59 23.54 18.54
CA ALA A 12 -13.76 22.74 18.85
C ALA A 12 -13.52 21.70 19.97
N GLN A 13 -12.29 21.55 20.48
CA GLN A 13 -11.93 20.55 21.48
C GLN A 13 -11.65 21.22 22.83
N GLU A 14 -12.43 20.89 23.84
CA GLU A 14 -12.32 21.50 25.19
C GLU A 14 -11.01 21.14 25.93
N ASP A 15 -10.37 19.99 25.59
CA ASP A 15 -9.10 19.56 26.16
C ASP A 15 -8.12 19.09 25.07
N PRO A 16 -6.90 19.65 25.00
CA PRO A 16 -5.90 19.21 24.04
C PRO A 16 -5.41 17.77 24.35
N VAL A 17 -5.29 16.94 23.32
CA VAL A 17 -4.79 15.57 23.48
C VAL A 17 -3.29 15.62 23.81
N GLN A 18 -2.92 15.14 24.99
CA GLN A 18 -1.54 15.08 25.44
C GLN A 18 -0.99 13.65 25.33
N TRP A 19 0.09 13.48 24.58
CA TRP A 19 0.80 12.21 24.46
C TRP A 19 2.06 12.20 25.31
N VAL A 20 2.22 11.15 26.12
CA VAL A 20 3.42 10.89 26.90
C VAL A 20 4.09 9.62 26.38
N LEU A 21 5.26 9.78 25.75
CA LEU A 21 6.04 8.67 25.21
C LEU A 21 7.20 8.31 26.11
N LEU A 22 7.38 7.03 26.41
CA LEU A 22 8.54 6.50 27.10
C LEU A 22 9.52 5.92 26.08
N THR A 23 10.80 6.26 26.19
CA THR A 23 11.83 5.78 25.26
C THR A 23 13.12 5.45 25.99
N THR A 24 13.84 4.45 25.48
CA THR A 24 15.22 4.12 25.86
C THR A 24 16.24 4.87 24.99
N GLU A 25 15.78 5.53 23.90
CA GLU A 25 16.65 6.33 23.05
C GLU A 25 17.20 7.56 23.80
N PRO A 26 18.52 7.87 23.65
CA PRO A 26 19.11 9.04 24.29
C PRO A 26 18.59 10.33 23.66
N LEU A 27 17.82 11.12 24.42
CA LEU A 27 17.30 12.40 23.99
C LEU A 27 18.38 13.49 24.21
N GLY A 28 19.15 13.78 23.18
CA GLY A 28 20.15 14.86 23.19
C GLY A 28 19.70 16.11 22.40
N GLY A 29 18.44 16.55 22.60
CA GLY A 29 17.87 17.74 21.96
C GLY A 29 16.59 17.49 21.16
N PHE A 30 15.95 18.58 20.72
CA PHE A 30 14.62 18.58 20.10
C PHE A 30 14.50 17.67 18.86
N LYS A 31 15.52 17.65 17.98
CA LYS A 31 15.52 16.74 16.80
C LYS A 31 15.41 15.26 17.18
N LYS A 32 16.03 14.86 18.28
CA LYS A 32 15.95 13.46 18.74
C LYS A 32 14.59 13.16 19.37
N ALA A 33 14.01 14.14 20.07
CA ALA A 33 12.66 14.04 20.59
C ALA A 33 11.63 13.87 19.46
N LEU A 34 11.69 14.69 18.41
CA LEU A 34 10.84 14.56 17.23
C LEU A 34 10.98 13.18 16.56
N ARG A 35 12.19 12.63 16.49
CA ARG A 35 12.40 11.27 15.95
C ARG A 35 11.64 10.20 16.75
N VAL A 36 11.58 10.32 18.07
CA VAL A 36 10.81 9.40 18.92
C VAL A 36 9.31 9.51 18.62
N VAL A 37 8.81 10.74 18.45
CA VAL A 37 7.43 10.98 18.02
C VAL A 37 7.17 10.34 16.65
N ASP A 38 8.07 10.51 15.68
CA ASP A 38 7.95 9.91 14.35
C ASP A 38 7.93 8.37 14.40
N TYR A 39 8.75 7.76 15.26
CA TYR A 39 8.73 6.31 15.49
C TYR A 39 7.38 5.85 16.06
N TYR A 40 6.84 6.59 17.00
CA TYR A 40 5.54 6.28 17.56
C TYR A 40 4.42 6.44 16.52
N ARG A 41 4.43 7.50 15.73
CA ARG A 41 3.49 7.71 14.62
C ARG A 41 3.57 6.58 13.59
N ALA A 42 4.79 6.09 13.28
CA ALA A 42 4.97 4.95 12.37
C ALA A 42 4.32 3.66 12.87
N ARG A 43 4.04 3.52 14.17
CA ARG A 43 3.32 2.37 14.75
C ARG A 43 1.96 2.14 14.09
N TRP A 44 1.24 3.20 13.71
CA TRP A 44 -0.05 3.09 13.03
C TRP A 44 0.01 2.36 11.69
N THR A 45 1.18 2.26 11.09
CA THR A 45 1.38 1.51 9.84
C THR A 45 1.02 0.03 10.01
N ILE A 46 1.26 -0.56 11.19
CA ILE A 46 0.88 -1.97 11.45
C ILE A 46 -0.63 -2.15 11.50
N GLU A 47 -1.35 -1.18 12.05
CA GLU A 47 -2.82 -1.21 12.08
C GLU A 47 -3.42 -1.03 10.70
N GLU A 48 -2.85 -0.14 9.88
CA GLU A 48 -3.23 -0.01 8.47
C GLU A 48 -2.97 -1.31 7.69
N TRP A 49 -1.83 -1.98 7.95
CA TRP A 49 -1.52 -3.27 7.35
C TRP A 49 -2.51 -4.36 7.78
N HIS A 50 -2.86 -4.45 9.06
CA HIS A 50 -3.92 -5.34 9.53
C HIS A 50 -5.26 -5.05 8.86
N LYS A 51 -5.62 -3.78 8.68
CA LYS A 51 -6.82 -3.41 7.90
C LYS A 51 -6.75 -3.90 6.45
N ALA A 52 -5.58 -3.81 5.80
CA ALA A 52 -5.40 -4.34 4.45
C ALA A 52 -5.62 -5.86 4.40
N LEU A 53 -5.12 -6.61 5.39
CA LEU A 53 -5.34 -8.05 5.52
C LEU A 53 -6.81 -8.40 5.76
N LYS A 54 -7.45 -7.75 6.73
CA LYS A 54 -8.85 -8.02 7.10
C LYS A 54 -9.83 -7.63 6.00
N THR A 55 -9.72 -6.39 5.50
CA THR A 55 -10.67 -5.84 4.53
C THR A 55 -10.32 -6.21 3.09
N GLY A 56 -9.03 -6.25 2.75
CA GLY A 56 -8.55 -6.58 1.41
C GLY A 56 -8.55 -8.10 1.17
N CYS A 57 -7.76 -8.83 1.93
CA CYS A 57 -7.61 -10.28 1.78
C CYS A 57 -8.77 -11.07 2.38
N ARG A 58 -9.62 -10.44 3.22
CA ARG A 58 -10.71 -11.09 3.96
C ARG A 58 -10.23 -12.34 4.71
N ILE A 59 -9.12 -12.19 5.43
CA ILE A 59 -8.42 -13.31 6.04
C ILE A 59 -9.25 -13.99 7.13
N GLU A 60 -10.09 -13.20 7.82
CA GLU A 60 -10.97 -13.69 8.88
C GLU A 60 -12.14 -14.57 8.34
N ASP A 61 -12.47 -14.40 7.05
CA ASP A 61 -13.53 -15.21 6.41
C ASP A 61 -12.99 -16.55 5.88
N ARG A 62 -11.67 -16.80 5.97
CA ARG A 62 -11.02 -18.00 5.45
C ARG A 62 -11.01 -19.09 6.51
N GLN A 63 -11.83 -20.10 6.30
CA GLN A 63 -11.83 -21.31 7.14
C GLN A 63 -10.96 -22.36 6.43
N LEU A 64 -9.77 -22.61 6.98
CA LEU A 64 -8.85 -23.63 6.50
C LEU A 64 -8.73 -24.73 7.55
N GLU A 65 -8.66 -25.98 7.09
CA GLU A 65 -8.70 -27.16 7.95
C GLU A 65 -7.44 -27.35 8.79
N THR A 66 -6.28 -26.84 8.33
CA THR A 66 -5.00 -27.05 9.00
C THR A 66 -4.23 -25.76 9.19
N TRP A 67 -3.37 -25.72 10.21
CA TRP A 67 -2.50 -24.59 10.53
C TRP A 67 -1.50 -24.31 9.38
N GLU A 68 -0.94 -25.32 8.78
CA GLU A 68 0.05 -25.21 7.68
C GLU A 68 -0.57 -24.48 6.48
N ARG A 69 -1.82 -24.81 6.14
CA ARG A 69 -2.55 -24.12 5.06
C ARG A 69 -2.83 -22.65 5.43
N MET A 70 -3.15 -22.39 6.70
CA MET A 70 -3.36 -21.03 7.19
C MET A 70 -2.07 -20.22 7.13
N GLU A 71 -0.92 -20.80 7.50
CA GLU A 71 0.39 -20.15 7.46
C GLU A 71 0.77 -19.73 6.02
N VAL A 72 0.58 -20.63 5.04
CA VAL A 72 0.80 -20.32 3.62
C VAL A 72 -0.12 -19.18 3.16
N LEU A 73 -1.41 -19.23 3.50
CA LEU A 73 -2.36 -18.18 3.15
C LEU A 73 -1.95 -16.84 3.78
N LEU A 74 -1.60 -16.84 5.07
CA LEU A 74 -1.13 -15.65 5.78
C LEU A 74 0.09 -15.04 5.11
N SER A 75 1.05 -15.86 4.72
CA SER A 75 2.28 -15.42 4.05
C SER A 75 1.96 -14.72 2.72
N ILE A 76 1.12 -15.33 1.89
CA ILE A 76 0.68 -14.75 0.61
C ILE A 76 -0.10 -13.45 0.84
N CYS A 77 -1.07 -13.47 1.75
CA CYS A 77 -1.88 -12.30 2.08
C CYS A 77 -1.05 -11.16 2.67
N SER A 78 0.02 -11.47 3.42
CA SER A 78 0.94 -10.47 3.98
C SER A 78 1.64 -9.67 2.89
N VAL A 79 2.15 -10.34 1.86
CA VAL A 79 2.78 -9.68 0.70
C VAL A 79 1.77 -8.81 -0.05
N ILE A 80 0.57 -9.34 -0.26
CA ILE A 80 -0.49 -8.60 -0.96
C ILE A 80 -0.96 -7.42 -0.13
N GLY A 81 -1.18 -7.60 1.17
CA GLY A 81 -1.56 -6.55 2.10
C GLY A 81 -0.54 -5.41 2.12
N TRP A 82 0.75 -5.75 2.10
CA TRP A 82 1.82 -4.77 1.97
C TRP A 82 1.74 -3.99 0.65
N LYS A 83 1.54 -4.67 -0.49
CA LYS A 83 1.35 -4.01 -1.80
C LYS A 83 0.18 -3.01 -1.79
N VAL A 84 -0.96 -3.42 -1.24
CA VAL A 84 -2.16 -2.56 -1.13
C VAL A 84 -1.91 -1.36 -0.21
N LEU A 85 -1.17 -1.57 0.90
CA LEU A 85 -0.76 -0.49 1.79
C LEU A 85 0.12 0.53 1.06
N GLN A 86 1.10 0.09 0.28
CA GLN A 86 1.94 0.98 -0.52
C GLN A 86 1.09 1.78 -1.52
N LEU A 87 0.20 1.13 -2.26
CA LEU A 87 -0.71 1.80 -3.20
C LEU A 87 -1.56 2.89 -2.50
N ARG A 88 -2.05 2.61 -1.29
CA ARG A 88 -2.81 3.58 -0.51
C ARG A 88 -1.98 4.80 -0.11
N HIS A 89 -0.75 4.57 0.36
CA HIS A 89 0.17 5.65 0.72
C HIS A 89 0.53 6.51 -0.50
N LEU A 90 0.72 5.88 -1.66
CA LEU A 90 0.99 6.58 -2.92
C LEU A 90 -0.21 7.42 -3.37
N ALA A 91 -1.41 6.87 -3.33
CA ALA A 91 -2.64 7.59 -3.65
C ALA A 91 -2.84 8.84 -2.77
N ARG A 92 -2.27 8.82 -1.54
CA ARG A 92 -2.26 9.96 -0.60
C ARG A 92 -1.10 10.94 -0.80
N GLY A 93 -0.27 10.74 -1.85
CA GLY A 93 0.80 11.68 -2.22
C GLY A 93 2.20 11.32 -1.77
N ARG A 94 2.44 10.11 -1.21
CA ARG A 94 3.80 9.65 -0.93
C ARG A 94 4.57 9.48 -2.25
N ARG A 95 5.78 10.01 -2.30
CA ARG A 95 6.61 9.95 -3.52
C ARG A 95 7.49 8.69 -3.51
N VAL A 96 7.06 7.68 -4.25
CA VAL A 96 7.84 6.45 -4.50
C VAL A 96 7.71 6.11 -5.98
N PRO A 97 8.77 5.68 -6.66
CA PRO A 97 8.69 5.28 -8.07
C PRO A 97 7.77 4.07 -8.26
N PRO A 98 7.08 3.94 -9.41
CA PRO A 98 6.13 2.85 -9.66
C PRO A 98 6.78 1.46 -9.73
N ASP A 99 8.05 1.37 -10.11
CA ASP A 99 8.83 0.13 -10.17
C ASP A 99 9.09 -0.50 -8.80
N PHE A 100 8.97 0.28 -7.73
CA PHE A 100 9.09 -0.23 -6.36
C PHE A 100 7.93 -1.17 -5.96
N PHE A 101 6.74 -1.01 -6.54
CA PHE A 101 5.53 -1.73 -6.12
C PHE A 101 4.76 -2.41 -7.26
N LEU A 102 5.06 -2.09 -8.51
CA LEU A 102 4.49 -2.73 -9.71
C LEU A 102 5.58 -3.40 -10.52
N THR A 103 5.32 -4.63 -10.97
CA THR A 103 6.18 -5.35 -11.90
C THR A 103 6.15 -4.72 -13.30
N ASP A 104 7.11 -5.05 -14.16
CA ASP A 104 7.17 -4.55 -15.54
C ASP A 104 5.90 -4.88 -16.31
N ALA A 105 5.38 -6.10 -16.17
CA ALA A 105 4.14 -6.53 -16.82
C ALA A 105 2.91 -5.77 -16.27
N GLU A 106 2.83 -5.53 -14.96
CA GLU A 106 1.76 -4.72 -14.37
C GLU A 106 1.82 -3.27 -14.89
N ARG A 107 3.02 -2.70 -15.02
CA ARG A 107 3.21 -1.37 -15.61
C ARG A 107 2.87 -1.33 -17.10
N ALA A 108 3.25 -2.35 -17.87
CA ALA A 108 2.95 -2.44 -19.29
C ALA A 108 1.43 -2.42 -19.54
N VAL A 109 0.66 -3.26 -18.85
CA VAL A 109 -0.80 -3.30 -19.02
C VAL A 109 -1.50 -2.04 -18.53
N LEU A 110 -0.96 -1.39 -17.49
CA LEU A 110 -1.47 -0.11 -17.03
C LEU A 110 -1.22 1.01 -18.05
N LYS A 111 -0.04 1.05 -18.66
CA LYS A 111 0.29 2.01 -19.73
C LYS A 111 -0.54 1.80 -20.99
N GLU A 112 -0.83 0.56 -21.36
CA GLU A 112 -1.70 0.26 -22.50
C GLU A 112 -3.11 0.83 -22.29
N LYS A 113 -3.62 0.75 -21.06
CA LYS A 113 -4.95 1.28 -20.69
C LYS A 113 -4.94 2.80 -20.44
N TYR A 114 -3.86 3.33 -19.91
CA TYR A 114 -3.67 4.73 -19.51
C TYR A 114 -2.33 5.24 -20.07
N PRO A 115 -2.28 5.61 -21.35
CA PRO A 115 -1.03 6.01 -22.04
C PRO A 115 -0.33 7.21 -21.40
N GLU A 116 -1.09 8.04 -20.68
CA GLU A 116 -0.59 9.20 -19.95
C GLU A 116 0.29 8.84 -18.74
N LEU A 117 0.28 7.59 -18.26
CA LEU A 117 1.12 7.10 -17.16
C LEU A 117 2.59 6.96 -17.58
N GLY A 118 3.23 8.05 -17.92
CA GLY A 118 4.63 8.07 -18.33
C GLY A 118 5.61 8.12 -17.15
N SER A 119 6.30 9.26 -17.08
CA SER A 119 7.26 9.61 -16.03
C SER A 119 6.62 10.18 -14.77
N GLN A 120 5.32 10.13 -14.65
CA GLN A 120 4.57 10.68 -13.53
C GLN A 120 4.79 9.89 -12.24
N GLY A 121 4.66 10.55 -11.11
CA GLY A 121 4.95 9.96 -9.80
C GLY A 121 4.00 8.81 -9.43
N GLY A 122 4.39 8.00 -8.48
CA GLY A 122 3.65 6.80 -8.03
C GLY A 122 2.19 7.03 -7.70
N LYS A 123 1.77 8.27 -7.40
CA LYS A 123 0.36 8.63 -7.13
C LYS A 123 -0.53 8.30 -8.33
N ASP A 124 -0.16 8.70 -9.53
CA ASP A 124 -1.01 8.50 -10.72
C ASP A 124 -1.17 7.02 -11.05
N TRP A 125 -0.12 6.23 -10.86
CA TRP A 125 -0.17 4.78 -10.98
C TRP A 125 -1.09 4.13 -9.95
N ALA A 126 -1.06 4.60 -8.69
CA ALA A 126 -1.96 4.11 -7.65
C ALA A 126 -3.42 4.47 -7.94
N ILE A 127 -3.67 5.67 -8.45
CA ILE A 127 -5.00 6.11 -8.90
C ILE A 127 -5.47 5.28 -10.10
N ALA A 128 -4.60 4.98 -11.08
CA ALA A 128 -4.93 4.13 -12.22
C ALA A 128 -5.35 2.72 -11.77
N VAL A 129 -4.61 2.11 -10.82
CA VAL A 129 -5.01 0.85 -10.19
C VAL A 129 -6.37 0.98 -9.52
N ALA A 130 -6.61 2.07 -8.77
CA ALA A 130 -7.87 2.30 -8.10
C ALA A 130 -9.05 2.44 -9.10
N LYS A 131 -8.85 3.15 -10.21
CA LYS A 131 -9.87 3.29 -11.29
C LYS A 131 -10.27 1.94 -11.87
N ILE A 132 -9.32 1.03 -12.08
CA ILE A 132 -9.61 -0.35 -12.48
C ILE A 132 -10.45 -1.08 -11.43
N GLY A 133 -10.29 -0.73 -10.15
CA GLY A 133 -11.07 -1.26 -9.03
C GLY A 133 -12.43 -0.60 -8.82
N GLY A 134 -12.75 0.44 -9.63
CA GLY A 134 -14.04 1.14 -9.57
C GLY A 134 -13.99 2.51 -8.85
N TYR A 135 -12.80 3.07 -8.64
CA TYR A 135 -12.64 4.43 -8.15
C TYR A 135 -13.01 5.43 -9.25
N LEU A 136 -13.81 6.43 -8.93
CA LEU A 136 -14.32 7.38 -9.93
C LEU A 136 -13.42 8.61 -10.09
N ASP A 137 -12.58 8.91 -9.08
CA ASP A 137 -11.62 10.02 -9.08
C ASP A 137 -12.29 11.38 -9.33
N ARG A 138 -13.42 11.64 -8.68
CA ARG A 138 -14.09 12.95 -8.69
C ARG A 138 -13.36 13.90 -7.76
N SER A 139 -13.47 15.19 -8.00
CA SER A 139 -12.83 16.22 -7.15
C SER A 139 -13.24 16.18 -5.68
N SER A 140 -14.44 15.68 -5.38
CA SER A 140 -14.98 15.51 -4.03
C SER A 140 -14.72 14.13 -3.42
N ASP A 141 -14.16 13.17 -4.20
CA ASP A 141 -13.95 11.83 -3.69
C ASP A 141 -12.78 11.79 -2.70
N PRO A 142 -12.93 11.10 -1.56
CA PRO A 142 -11.79 10.85 -0.68
C PRO A 142 -10.79 9.93 -1.36
N PRO A 143 -9.53 9.84 -0.89
CA PRO A 143 -8.55 8.90 -1.43
C PRO A 143 -9.09 7.46 -1.49
N PRO A 144 -8.71 6.65 -2.50
CA PRO A 144 -9.28 5.33 -2.72
C PRO A 144 -9.12 4.41 -1.51
N GLY A 145 -10.21 3.69 -1.20
CA GLY A 145 -10.28 2.75 -0.09
C GLY A 145 -9.57 1.42 -0.36
N TRP A 146 -9.38 0.62 0.70
CA TRP A 146 -8.70 -0.68 0.66
C TRP A 146 -9.31 -1.65 -0.36
N GLN A 147 -10.64 -1.79 -0.37
CA GLN A 147 -11.34 -2.70 -1.28
C GLN A 147 -11.18 -2.31 -2.74
N THR A 148 -11.22 -1.01 -3.03
CA THR A 148 -11.08 -0.48 -4.38
C THR A 148 -9.66 -0.75 -4.91
N LEU A 149 -8.64 -0.44 -4.11
CA LEU A 149 -7.25 -0.72 -4.45
C LEU A 149 -7.00 -2.22 -4.62
N TRP A 150 -7.53 -3.05 -3.72
CA TRP A 150 -7.43 -4.50 -3.81
C TRP A 150 -8.06 -5.05 -5.09
N LYS A 151 -9.31 -4.66 -5.38
CA LYS A 151 -10.00 -5.09 -6.61
C LYS A 151 -9.25 -4.67 -7.86
N GLY A 152 -8.70 -3.46 -7.86
CA GLY A 152 -7.90 -2.94 -8.95
C GLY A 152 -6.60 -3.74 -9.13
N LEU A 153 -5.84 -3.92 -8.05
CA LEU A 153 -4.58 -4.67 -8.07
C LEU A 153 -4.78 -6.10 -8.59
N LYS A 154 -5.81 -6.81 -8.10
CA LYS A 154 -6.13 -8.17 -8.56
C LYS A 154 -6.39 -8.22 -10.07
N LYS A 155 -7.17 -7.28 -10.62
CA LYS A 155 -7.43 -7.22 -12.07
C LYS A 155 -6.15 -6.93 -12.85
N VAL A 156 -5.32 -5.98 -12.39
CA VAL A 156 -4.04 -5.66 -13.02
C VAL A 156 -3.12 -6.88 -13.04
N GLN A 157 -3.05 -7.64 -11.95
CA GLN A 157 -2.26 -8.87 -11.87
C GLN A 157 -2.75 -9.92 -12.88
N THR A 158 -4.06 -10.16 -12.95
CA THR A 158 -4.64 -11.09 -13.95
C THR A 158 -4.30 -10.66 -15.39
N TRP A 159 -4.38 -9.38 -15.69
CA TRP A 159 -4.01 -8.86 -17.02
C TRP A 159 -2.52 -9.00 -17.30
N ALA A 160 -1.67 -8.74 -16.29
CA ALA A 160 -0.23 -8.89 -16.41
C ALA A 160 0.20 -10.35 -16.67
N GLU A 161 -0.50 -11.33 -16.07
CA GLU A 161 -0.30 -12.76 -16.36
C GLU A 161 -0.64 -13.06 -17.83
N GLY A 162 -1.79 -12.60 -18.32
CA GLY A 162 -2.17 -12.73 -19.73
C GLY A 162 -1.17 -12.06 -20.69
N TYR A 163 -0.67 -10.88 -20.32
CA TYR A 163 0.36 -10.18 -21.07
C TYR A 163 1.66 -10.98 -21.17
N LYS A 164 2.14 -11.55 -20.08
CA LYS A 164 3.34 -12.42 -20.05
C LYS A 164 3.17 -13.64 -20.95
N LEU A 165 2.03 -14.31 -20.88
CA LEU A 165 1.73 -15.48 -21.74
C LEU A 165 1.73 -15.14 -23.23
N ARG A 166 1.26 -13.95 -23.58
CA ARG A 166 1.29 -13.46 -24.96
C ARG A 166 2.71 -13.13 -25.42
N SER A 167 3.48 -12.45 -24.57
CA SER A 167 4.86 -12.07 -24.89
C SER A 167 5.78 -13.28 -25.05
N SER A 168 5.66 -14.32 -24.22
CA SER A 168 6.45 -15.55 -24.33
C SER A 168 6.12 -16.35 -25.60
N ARG A 169 4.88 -16.27 -26.11
CA ARG A 169 4.51 -16.90 -27.40
C ARG A 169 4.99 -16.11 -28.62
N ALA A 170 5.18 -14.81 -28.49
CA ALA A 170 5.65 -13.94 -29.58
C ALA A 170 7.19 -14.01 -29.77
N ASP A 171 7.93 -14.48 -28.77
CA ASP A 171 9.40 -14.64 -28.83
C ASP A 171 9.79 -16.08 -28.45
N PRO A 172 9.68 -17.05 -29.38
CA PRO A 172 10.05 -18.45 -29.17
C PRO A 172 11.57 -18.67 -29.02
N SER A 173 12.39 -17.63 -29.15
CA SER A 173 13.85 -17.74 -29.05
C SER A 173 14.39 -17.79 -27.62
N SER A 174 13.54 -17.58 -26.59
CA SER A 174 13.97 -17.58 -25.17
C SER A 174 13.95 -18.96 -24.49
N GLU A 175 13.46 -20.02 -25.15
CA GLU A 175 13.40 -21.39 -24.58
C GLU A 175 14.59 -22.29 -24.97
N SER A 176 15.65 -21.76 -25.56
CA SER A 176 16.82 -22.53 -25.93
C SER A 176 18.04 -22.11 -25.10
N TYR A 177 18.09 -22.55 -23.82
CA TYR A 177 19.37 -22.85 -23.14
C TYR A 177 19.09 -23.40 -21.72
N GLY A 178 19.34 -24.72 -21.56
CA GLY A 178 19.88 -25.31 -20.37
C GLY A 178 19.22 -26.48 -19.81
#